data_6e04e0d05c82306405525b3a4646833d
#
_entry.id   6e04e0d05c82306405525b3a4646833d
#
_cell.length_a   1.000
_cell.length_b   1.000
_cell.length_c   1.000
_cell.angle_alpha   90.00
_cell.angle_beta   90.00
_cell.angle_gamma   90.00
#
_symmetry.space_group_name_H-M   'P 1'
#
loop_
_entity.id
_entity.type
_entity.pdbx_description
1 polymer ?
#
loop_
_entity_poly.entity_id
_entity_poly.type
_entity_poly.pdbx_seq_one_letter_code
_entity_poly.pdbx_strand_id
1 'polypeptide(L)'
;WAKHMKDMGTQVVFGVTPGKEGQDVDGIPVYHSVRRGIKDHPADVAMLFVPPKFTKDAVFEALDAGIKKICTIADGIPLHEAIQIRRAALSCGAMVVGGNTSGIISVGEAMLGTIPYWIDRVYKKGHVGVMTRSGSLTNEVTAEIVKGGFGVTTLIGVGGDPVPGTRFAELLPLYEADPDTHAVVIIGELGGTMEEEVAEAM
;
A
#
# COMPACT_ATOMS: atom_id res chain seq x y z
N TRP A 1 -8.41 6.88 -9.78
CA TRP A 1 -8.32 5.91 -8.67
C TRP A 1 -8.92 6.44 -7.37
N ALA A 2 -8.83 7.75 -7.06
CA ALA A 2 -9.43 8.31 -5.85
C ALA A 2 -10.91 7.93 -5.70
N LYS A 3 -11.70 7.97 -6.80
CA LYS A 3 -13.09 7.52 -6.80
C LYS A 3 -13.21 6.03 -6.44
N HIS A 4 -12.41 5.15 -7.07
CA HIS A 4 -12.43 3.72 -6.76
C HIS A 4 -12.06 3.42 -5.29
N MET A 5 -11.11 4.15 -4.72
CA MET A 5 -10.80 4.03 -3.30
C MET A 5 -11.99 4.47 -2.42
N LYS A 6 -12.67 5.57 -2.76
CA LYS A 6 -13.90 5.98 -2.07
C LYS A 6 -15.03 4.95 -2.18
N ASP A 7 -15.23 4.39 -3.38
CA ASP A 7 -16.26 3.37 -3.62
C ASP A 7 -16.01 2.10 -2.78
N MET A 8 -14.74 1.80 -2.44
CA MET A 8 -14.34 0.71 -1.53
C MET A 8 -14.42 1.07 -0.04
N GLY A 9 -14.77 2.29 0.33
CA GLY A 9 -14.89 2.71 1.72
C GLY A 9 -13.70 3.53 2.24
N THR A 10 -12.64 3.73 1.46
CA THR A 10 -11.51 4.58 1.86
C THR A 10 -11.95 6.03 1.96
N GLN A 11 -11.67 6.67 3.09
CA GLN A 11 -11.95 8.10 3.28
C GLN A 11 -10.85 8.94 2.62
N VAL A 12 -11.05 9.31 1.35
CA VAL A 12 -10.14 10.20 0.62
C VAL A 12 -10.52 11.63 0.96
N VAL A 13 -9.72 12.28 1.82
CA VAL A 13 -10.06 13.58 2.43
C VAL A 13 -9.50 14.77 1.64
N PHE A 14 -8.36 14.63 0.97
CA PHE A 14 -7.81 15.63 0.04
C PHE A 14 -6.82 15.01 -0.95
N GLY A 15 -6.57 15.70 -2.03
CA GLY A 15 -5.50 15.42 -2.98
C GLY A 15 -4.40 16.48 -2.92
N VAL A 16 -3.19 16.11 -3.35
CA VAL A 16 -2.06 17.03 -3.47
C VAL A 16 -1.53 17.05 -4.88
N THR A 17 -1.51 18.22 -5.48
CA THR A 17 -0.86 18.45 -6.77
C THR A 17 -0.28 19.86 -6.77
N PRO A 18 1.06 20.01 -6.86
CA PRO A 18 1.70 21.32 -6.92
C PRO A 18 1.10 22.20 -8.03
N GLY A 19 0.76 23.45 -7.69
CA GLY A 19 0.20 24.42 -8.63
C GLY A 19 -1.29 24.26 -8.94
N LYS A 20 -2.01 23.32 -8.30
CA LYS A 20 -3.45 23.09 -8.52
C LYS A 20 -4.32 23.29 -7.27
N GLU A 21 -3.83 24.06 -6.30
CA GLU A 21 -4.62 24.40 -5.11
C GLU A 21 -5.93 25.10 -5.47
N GLY A 22 -6.99 24.71 -4.76
CA GLY A 22 -8.34 25.23 -4.97
C GLY A 22 -9.15 24.53 -6.06
N GLN A 23 -8.58 23.53 -6.75
CA GLN A 23 -9.36 22.64 -7.60
C GLN A 23 -10.13 21.62 -6.74
N ASP A 24 -11.20 21.09 -7.31
CA ASP A 24 -11.97 19.98 -6.76
C ASP A 24 -11.98 18.83 -7.78
N VAL A 25 -11.80 17.62 -7.30
CA VAL A 25 -11.88 16.40 -8.12
C VAL A 25 -12.87 15.44 -7.47
N ASP A 26 -14.06 15.32 -8.00
CA ASP A 26 -15.13 14.45 -7.51
C ASP A 26 -15.45 14.70 -6.00
N GLY A 27 -15.49 15.95 -5.58
CA GLY A 27 -15.72 16.37 -4.20
C GLY A 27 -14.49 16.22 -3.29
N ILE A 28 -13.30 16.04 -3.86
CA ILE A 28 -12.03 15.97 -3.13
C ILE A 28 -11.27 17.27 -3.38
N PRO A 29 -11.06 18.10 -2.33
CA PRO A 29 -10.29 19.35 -2.46
C PRO A 29 -8.82 19.06 -2.77
N VAL A 30 -8.22 19.87 -3.65
CA VAL A 30 -6.81 19.73 -4.04
C VAL A 30 -6.00 20.86 -3.41
N TYR A 31 -4.88 20.47 -2.78
CA TYR A 31 -3.93 21.39 -2.15
C TYR A 31 -2.58 21.39 -2.85
N HIS A 32 -1.83 22.46 -2.65
CA HIS A 32 -0.48 22.62 -3.17
C HIS A 32 0.54 21.68 -2.51
N SER A 33 0.35 21.36 -1.23
CA SER A 33 1.25 20.52 -0.45
C SER A 33 0.51 19.71 0.61
N VAL A 34 1.13 18.60 1.06
CA VAL A 34 0.60 17.76 2.16
C VAL A 34 0.43 18.58 3.44
N ARG A 35 1.44 19.39 3.81
CA ARG A 35 1.40 20.25 5.00
C ARG A 35 0.23 21.24 4.98
N ARG A 36 -0.16 21.70 3.81
CA ARG A 36 -1.30 22.61 3.66
C ARG A 36 -2.62 21.85 3.82
N GLY A 37 -2.77 20.70 3.15
CA GLY A 37 -4.00 19.91 3.19
C GLY A 37 -4.30 19.33 4.58
N ILE A 38 -3.28 18.83 5.29
CA ILE A 38 -3.46 18.16 6.60
C ILE A 38 -3.95 19.12 7.71
N LYS A 39 -3.76 20.43 7.54
CA LYS A 39 -4.28 21.44 8.48
C LYS A 39 -5.80 21.55 8.44
N ASP A 40 -6.38 21.41 7.26
CA ASP A 40 -7.82 21.53 7.03
C ASP A 40 -8.50 20.17 7.11
N HIS A 41 -7.79 19.10 6.70
CA HIS A 41 -8.27 17.73 6.62
C HIS A 41 -7.25 16.76 7.22
N PRO A 42 -7.37 16.36 8.49
CA PRO A 42 -6.48 15.35 9.07
C PRO A 42 -6.47 14.05 8.26
N ALA A 43 -5.29 13.47 8.08
CA ALA A 43 -5.10 12.22 7.33
C ALA A 43 -4.03 11.35 8.00
N ASP A 44 -4.27 10.04 8.05
CA ASP A 44 -3.37 9.06 8.66
C ASP A 44 -2.47 8.37 7.63
N VAL A 45 -2.89 8.38 6.36
CA VAL A 45 -2.26 7.64 5.27
C VAL A 45 -2.06 8.53 4.05
N ALA A 46 -0.93 8.39 3.38
CA ALA A 46 -0.67 8.97 2.07
C ALA A 46 -0.61 7.87 1.00
N MET A 47 -1.40 8.05 -0.08
CA MET A 47 -1.32 7.22 -1.28
C MET A 47 -0.65 8.02 -2.41
N LEU A 48 0.49 7.53 -2.91
CA LEU A 48 1.32 8.25 -3.89
C LEU A 48 1.15 7.67 -5.30
N PHE A 49 0.71 8.52 -6.22
CA PHE A 49 0.59 8.25 -7.66
C PHE A 49 1.58 9.09 -8.48
N VAL A 50 2.74 9.38 -7.92
CA VAL A 50 3.76 10.21 -8.57
C VAL A 50 4.73 9.35 -9.39
N PRO A 51 5.34 9.90 -10.47
CA PRO A 51 6.39 9.21 -11.21
C PRO A 51 7.60 8.86 -10.32
N PRO A 52 8.37 7.77 -10.66
CA PRO A 52 9.47 7.28 -9.82
C PRO A 52 10.46 8.34 -9.36
N LYS A 53 10.86 9.24 -10.26
CA LYS A 53 11.81 10.33 -9.96
C LYS A 53 11.33 11.36 -8.93
N PHE A 54 10.05 11.37 -8.58
CA PHE A 54 9.48 12.28 -7.58
C PHE A 54 9.03 11.54 -6.32
N THR A 55 9.13 10.21 -6.30
CA THR A 55 8.60 9.39 -5.20
C THR A 55 9.30 9.68 -3.88
N LYS A 56 10.63 9.82 -3.89
CA LYS A 56 11.38 10.15 -2.68
C LYS A 56 10.91 11.47 -2.06
N ASP A 57 10.81 12.51 -2.86
CA ASP A 57 10.42 13.83 -2.36
C ASP A 57 8.99 13.82 -1.84
N ALA A 58 8.08 13.11 -2.50
CA ALA A 58 6.70 12.95 -2.03
C ALA A 58 6.59 12.15 -0.73
N VAL A 59 7.40 11.08 -0.56
CA VAL A 59 7.48 10.33 0.69
C VAL A 59 8.01 11.23 1.81
N PHE A 60 9.07 11.99 1.57
CA PHE A 60 9.64 12.88 2.58
C PHE A 60 8.68 14.00 2.96
N GLU A 61 7.97 14.58 1.99
CA GLU A 61 6.91 15.58 2.26
C GLU A 61 5.81 15.01 3.18
N ALA A 62 5.38 13.77 2.92
CA ALA A 62 4.37 13.10 3.75
C ALA A 62 4.90 12.84 5.18
N LEU A 63 6.15 12.36 5.31
CA LEU A 63 6.80 12.12 6.60
C LEU A 63 6.98 13.43 7.39
N ASP A 64 7.41 14.51 6.74
CA ASP A 64 7.58 15.84 7.34
C ASP A 64 6.25 16.46 7.78
N ALA A 65 5.14 16.08 7.13
CA ALA A 65 3.80 16.46 7.54
C ALA A 65 3.25 15.60 8.69
N GLY A 66 3.98 14.58 9.13
CA GLY A 66 3.61 13.69 10.24
C GLY A 66 2.89 12.41 9.82
N ILE A 67 2.67 12.16 8.53
CA ILE A 67 2.04 10.93 8.04
C ILE A 67 3.04 9.78 8.15
N LYS A 68 2.66 8.70 8.86
CA LYS A 68 3.52 7.54 9.12
C LYS A 68 3.18 6.29 8.32
N LYS A 69 2.08 6.31 7.58
CA LYS A 69 1.65 5.20 6.73
C LYS A 69 1.58 5.71 5.29
N ILE A 70 2.41 5.16 4.41
CA ILE A 70 2.54 5.62 3.03
C ILE A 70 2.48 4.42 2.10
N CYS A 71 1.73 4.54 1.01
CA CYS A 71 1.74 3.55 -0.06
C CYS A 71 2.15 4.23 -1.37
N THR A 72 3.07 3.63 -2.13
CA THR A 72 3.54 4.14 -3.42
C THR A 72 3.54 3.06 -4.48
N ILE A 73 2.86 3.30 -5.61
CA ILE A 73 2.78 2.34 -6.73
C ILE A 73 3.94 2.48 -7.72
N ALA A 74 4.77 3.50 -7.59
CA ALA A 74 5.80 3.82 -8.58
C ALA A 74 6.74 2.63 -8.82
N ASP A 75 6.87 2.23 -10.09
CA ASP A 75 7.85 1.26 -10.56
C ASP A 75 9.13 1.96 -11.00
N GLY A 76 10.30 1.37 -10.71
CA GLY A 76 11.58 1.91 -11.15
C GLY A 76 12.08 3.11 -10.34
N ILE A 77 11.79 3.17 -9.05
CA ILE A 77 12.41 4.12 -8.13
C ILE A 77 13.93 3.89 -8.14
N PRO A 78 14.77 4.93 -8.35
CA PRO A 78 16.21 4.77 -8.31
C PRO A 78 16.68 4.10 -7.02
N LEU A 79 17.52 3.08 -7.12
CA LEU A 79 17.93 2.24 -5.98
C LEU A 79 18.43 3.06 -4.77
N HIS A 80 19.26 4.08 -5.02
CA HIS A 80 19.78 4.94 -3.96
C HIS A 80 18.65 5.75 -3.28
N GLU A 81 17.59 6.12 -4.00
CA GLU A 81 16.43 6.81 -3.44
C GLU A 81 15.54 5.85 -2.65
N ALA A 82 15.34 4.61 -3.13
CA ALA A 82 14.64 3.57 -2.38
C ALA A 82 15.33 3.28 -1.03
N ILE A 83 16.67 3.23 -1.00
CA ILE A 83 17.45 3.10 0.25
C ILE A 83 17.22 4.30 1.17
N GLN A 84 17.17 5.53 0.64
CA GLN A 84 16.91 6.72 1.43
C GLN A 84 15.49 6.72 2.01
N ILE A 85 14.49 6.35 1.21
CA ILE A 85 13.10 6.18 1.65
C ILE A 85 13.03 5.17 2.81
N ARG A 86 13.63 3.98 2.62
CA ARG A 86 13.64 2.93 3.64
C ARG A 86 14.28 3.40 4.96
N ARG A 87 15.42 4.06 4.87
CA ARG A 87 16.12 4.61 6.06
C ARG A 87 15.28 5.68 6.77
N ALA A 88 14.68 6.60 6.02
CA ALA A 88 13.83 7.64 6.59
C ALA A 88 12.60 7.03 7.28
N ALA A 89 11.94 6.06 6.65
CA ALA A 89 10.81 5.35 7.24
C ALA A 89 11.18 4.70 8.58
N LEU A 90 12.27 3.92 8.61
CA LEU A 90 12.75 3.26 9.83
C LEU A 90 13.12 4.27 10.93
N SER A 91 13.80 5.38 10.58
CA SER A 91 14.24 6.37 11.57
C SER A 91 13.11 7.10 12.28
N CYS A 92 11.95 7.20 11.66
CA CYS A 92 10.78 7.89 12.23
C CYS A 92 9.61 6.96 12.58
N GLY A 93 9.82 5.63 12.54
CA GLY A 93 8.81 4.64 12.87
C GLY A 93 7.62 4.69 11.90
N ALA A 94 7.89 4.93 10.61
CA ALA A 94 6.89 4.94 9.57
C ALA A 94 6.92 3.64 8.74
N MET A 95 5.78 3.30 8.16
CA MET A 95 5.63 2.19 7.21
C MET A 95 5.45 2.75 5.81
N VAL A 96 6.28 2.30 4.86
CA VAL A 96 6.15 2.64 3.44
C VAL A 96 5.95 1.35 2.65
N VAL A 97 4.78 1.16 2.08
CA VAL A 97 4.46 -0.02 1.24
C VAL A 97 4.69 0.33 -0.23
N GLY A 98 5.44 -0.53 -0.92
CA GLY A 98 5.88 -0.31 -2.31
C GLY A 98 7.37 0.09 -2.35
N GLY A 99 8.00 0.60 -3.47
CA GLY A 99 7.45 0.72 -4.84
C GLY A 99 7.09 -0.55 -5.58
N ASN A 100 6.68 -0.31 -6.82
CA ASN A 100 6.28 -1.36 -7.75
C ASN A 100 5.20 -2.30 -7.19
N THR A 101 4.11 -1.73 -6.72
CA THR A 101 2.98 -2.47 -6.14
C THR A 101 1.64 -2.03 -6.70
N SER A 102 0.65 -2.90 -6.67
CA SER A 102 -0.76 -2.56 -6.90
C SER A 102 -1.41 -1.90 -5.67
N GLY A 103 -0.81 -2.02 -4.50
CA GLY A 103 -1.30 -1.40 -3.26
C GLY A 103 -1.77 -2.38 -2.20
N ILE A 104 -2.78 -1.95 -1.45
CA ILE A 104 -3.34 -2.65 -0.29
C ILE A 104 -4.87 -2.69 -0.43
N ILE A 105 -5.48 -3.80 -0.07
CA ILE A 105 -6.95 -3.89 0.06
C ILE A 105 -7.33 -4.71 1.30
N SER A 106 -8.20 -4.17 2.13
CA SER A 106 -9.01 -4.94 3.09
C SER A 106 -10.37 -5.14 2.44
N VAL A 107 -10.67 -6.38 2.08
CA VAL A 107 -11.79 -6.70 1.18
C VAL A 107 -13.13 -6.33 1.82
N GLY A 108 -13.89 -5.46 1.16
CA GLY A 108 -15.17 -4.95 1.64
C GLY A 108 -15.07 -3.80 2.64
N GLU A 109 -13.87 -3.25 2.89
CA GLU A 109 -13.65 -2.19 3.87
C GLU A 109 -12.91 -0.98 3.31
N ALA A 110 -11.73 -1.17 2.72
CA ALA A 110 -10.91 -0.09 2.19
C ALA A 110 -9.88 -0.57 1.18
N MET A 111 -9.42 0.33 0.33
CA MET A 111 -8.36 0.09 -0.65
C MET A 111 -7.44 1.30 -0.76
N LEU A 112 -6.15 1.04 -0.96
CA LEU A 112 -5.12 2.01 -1.34
C LEU A 112 -4.39 1.50 -2.57
N GLY A 113 -4.51 2.17 -3.72
CA GLY A 113 -3.80 1.79 -4.94
C GLY A 113 -4.68 1.55 -6.15
N THR A 114 -4.31 0.54 -6.94
CA THR A 114 -4.88 0.25 -8.26
C THR A 114 -5.46 -1.16 -8.38
N ILE A 115 -5.89 -1.73 -7.25
CA ILE A 115 -6.42 -3.10 -7.19
C ILE A 115 -7.81 -3.16 -7.85
N PRO A 116 -8.06 -4.13 -8.75
CA PRO A 116 -9.35 -4.27 -9.43
C PRO A 116 -10.40 -4.99 -8.55
N TYR A 117 -10.77 -4.35 -7.46
CA TYR A 117 -11.64 -4.88 -6.39
C TYR A 117 -13.04 -5.33 -6.86
N TRP A 118 -13.48 -4.85 -8.02
CA TRP A 118 -14.78 -5.21 -8.64
C TRP A 118 -14.81 -6.60 -9.27
N ILE A 119 -13.71 -7.35 -9.21
CA ILE A 119 -13.64 -8.71 -9.73
C ILE A 119 -13.95 -9.70 -8.60
N ASP A 120 -15.21 -10.01 -8.35
CA ASP A 120 -15.69 -10.84 -7.24
C ASP A 120 -15.04 -12.24 -7.18
N ARG A 121 -14.66 -12.80 -8.32
CA ARG A 121 -13.93 -14.09 -8.37
C ARG A 121 -12.51 -14.00 -7.83
N VAL A 122 -11.98 -12.79 -7.61
CA VAL A 122 -10.62 -12.53 -7.09
C VAL A 122 -10.69 -11.94 -5.69
N TYR A 123 -11.58 -10.98 -5.46
CA TYR A 123 -11.66 -10.22 -4.22
C TYR A 123 -12.98 -10.47 -3.49
N LYS A 124 -13.06 -11.60 -2.78
CA LYS A 124 -14.19 -11.96 -1.93
C LYS A 124 -13.74 -11.96 -0.46
N LYS A 125 -14.50 -11.32 0.42
CA LYS A 125 -14.22 -11.30 1.86
C LYS A 125 -14.17 -12.72 2.43
N GLY A 126 -13.16 -12.98 3.26
CA GLY A 126 -12.96 -14.26 3.93
C GLY A 126 -11.89 -14.15 5.02
N HIS A 127 -11.09 -15.20 5.23
CA HIS A 127 -10.21 -15.35 6.39
C HIS A 127 -8.72 -15.54 6.03
N VAL A 128 -8.32 -15.29 4.79
CA VAL A 128 -6.94 -15.46 4.36
C VAL A 128 -6.29 -14.09 4.13
N GLY A 129 -5.23 -13.79 4.87
CA GLY A 129 -4.33 -12.67 4.59
C GLY A 129 -3.41 -13.01 3.41
N VAL A 130 -3.06 -12.03 2.60
CA VAL A 130 -2.14 -12.22 1.46
C VAL A 130 -1.05 -11.17 1.50
N MET A 131 0.21 -11.61 1.48
CA MET A 131 1.38 -10.74 1.28
C MET A 131 2.05 -11.09 -0.05
N THR A 132 2.39 -10.09 -0.86
CA THR A 132 2.89 -10.35 -2.21
C THR A 132 3.96 -9.37 -2.66
N ARG A 133 4.91 -9.88 -3.45
CA ARG A 133 5.83 -9.06 -4.25
C ARG A 133 5.34 -8.84 -5.67
N SER A 134 4.55 -9.77 -6.20
CA SER A 134 4.15 -9.80 -7.60
C SER A 134 2.76 -9.21 -7.83
N GLY A 135 2.63 -8.22 -8.71
CA GLY A 135 1.33 -7.65 -9.08
C GLY A 135 0.42 -8.62 -9.85
N SER A 136 0.97 -9.41 -10.78
CA SER A 136 0.19 -10.34 -11.62
C SER A 136 -0.18 -11.63 -10.89
N LEU A 137 0.79 -12.30 -10.25
CA LEU A 137 0.54 -13.54 -9.48
C LEU A 137 -0.45 -13.31 -8.34
N THR A 138 -0.50 -12.10 -7.80
CA THR A 138 -1.47 -11.72 -6.77
C THR A 138 -2.90 -12.06 -7.19
N ASN A 139 -3.32 -11.64 -8.38
CA ASN A 139 -4.69 -11.89 -8.84
C ASN A 139 -4.97 -13.38 -9.05
N GLU A 140 -3.99 -14.12 -9.59
CA GLU A 140 -4.13 -15.56 -9.86
C GLU A 140 -4.26 -16.35 -8.56
N VAL A 141 -3.34 -16.15 -7.62
CA VAL A 141 -3.36 -16.85 -6.32
C VAL A 141 -4.60 -16.46 -5.50
N THR A 142 -4.97 -15.19 -5.49
CA THR A 142 -6.17 -14.73 -4.80
C THR A 142 -7.44 -15.34 -5.40
N ALA A 143 -7.50 -15.48 -6.72
CA ALA A 143 -8.61 -16.17 -7.39
C ALA A 143 -8.70 -17.66 -6.99
N GLU A 144 -7.58 -18.37 -6.86
CA GLU A 144 -7.57 -19.76 -6.39
C GLU A 144 -7.99 -19.87 -4.89
N ILE A 145 -7.60 -18.93 -4.04
CA ILE A 145 -8.06 -18.83 -2.64
C ILE A 145 -9.61 -18.70 -2.61
N VAL A 146 -10.15 -17.79 -3.41
CA VAL A 146 -11.61 -17.55 -3.49
C VAL A 146 -12.34 -18.76 -4.07
N LYS A 147 -11.80 -19.40 -5.10
CA LYS A 147 -12.32 -20.62 -5.71
C LYS A 147 -12.32 -21.81 -4.73
N GLY A 148 -11.32 -21.88 -3.84
CA GLY A 148 -11.27 -22.82 -2.72
C GLY A 148 -12.29 -22.58 -1.62
N GLY A 149 -13.06 -21.50 -1.69
CA GLY A 149 -14.11 -21.14 -0.72
C GLY A 149 -13.64 -20.33 0.49
N PHE A 150 -12.36 -19.91 0.53
CA PHE A 150 -11.80 -19.23 1.71
C PHE A 150 -12.04 -17.73 1.73
N GLY A 151 -11.78 -17.03 0.62
CA GLY A 151 -11.81 -15.57 0.55
C GLY A 151 -10.67 -14.88 1.30
N VAL A 152 -10.56 -13.57 1.15
CA VAL A 152 -9.42 -12.76 1.60
C VAL A 152 -9.85 -11.72 2.63
N THR A 153 -9.10 -11.56 3.72
CA THR A 153 -9.22 -10.43 4.65
C THR A 153 -8.50 -9.22 4.07
N THR A 154 -7.19 -9.20 4.18
CA THR A 154 -6.33 -8.12 3.73
C THR A 154 -5.25 -8.65 2.79
N LEU A 155 -5.03 -7.95 1.70
CA LEU A 155 -3.94 -8.19 0.78
C LEU A 155 -3.01 -6.98 0.78
N ILE A 156 -1.72 -7.23 0.98
CA ILE A 156 -0.67 -6.20 0.96
C ILE A 156 0.37 -6.55 -0.11
N GLY A 157 0.44 -5.71 -1.12
CA GLY A 157 1.53 -5.76 -2.10
C GLY A 157 2.74 -4.97 -1.59
N VAL A 158 3.81 -5.66 -1.19
CA VAL A 158 5.05 -4.98 -0.77
C VAL A 158 5.87 -4.48 -1.96
N GLY A 159 5.62 -5.05 -3.15
CA GLY A 159 6.25 -4.66 -4.41
C GLY A 159 7.47 -5.47 -4.78
N GLY A 160 7.77 -5.44 -6.10
CA GLY A 160 8.85 -6.21 -6.72
C GLY A 160 10.20 -5.50 -6.75
N ASP A 161 10.30 -4.25 -6.31
CA ASP A 161 11.57 -3.50 -6.32
C ASP A 161 12.64 -4.15 -5.41
N PRO A 162 13.93 -4.04 -5.75
CA PRO A 162 15.02 -4.65 -4.97
C PRO A 162 15.09 -4.19 -3.51
N VAL A 163 14.63 -2.98 -3.22
CA VAL A 163 14.55 -2.42 -1.86
C VAL A 163 13.12 -1.98 -1.60
N PRO A 164 12.25 -2.87 -1.10
CA PRO A 164 10.90 -2.50 -0.71
C PRO A 164 10.91 -1.60 0.52
N GLY A 165 9.92 -0.72 0.60
CA GLY A 165 9.76 0.16 1.75
C GLY A 165 9.43 -0.58 3.05
N THR A 166 8.70 -1.69 2.96
CA THR A 166 8.33 -2.58 4.07
C THR A 166 8.55 -4.03 3.64
N ARG A 167 9.01 -4.90 4.54
CA ARG A 167 9.28 -6.32 4.29
C ARG A 167 8.17 -7.19 4.87
N PHE A 168 8.07 -8.45 4.40
CA PHE A 168 7.03 -9.38 4.86
C PHE A 168 7.04 -9.60 6.38
N ALA A 169 8.21 -9.84 6.96
CA ALA A 169 8.34 -10.08 8.41
C ALA A 169 7.82 -8.91 9.27
N GLU A 170 7.88 -7.68 8.76
CA GLU A 170 7.35 -6.50 9.46
C GLU A 170 5.82 -6.42 9.43
N LEU A 171 5.18 -7.14 8.51
CA LEU A 171 3.72 -7.18 8.36
C LEU A 171 3.07 -8.32 9.15
N LEU A 172 3.82 -9.38 9.47
CA LEU A 172 3.29 -10.55 10.20
C LEU A 172 2.54 -10.17 11.49
N PRO A 173 3.08 -9.30 12.36
CA PRO A 173 2.38 -8.92 13.59
C PRO A 173 1.03 -8.25 13.34
N LEU A 174 0.83 -7.60 12.19
CA LEU A 174 -0.45 -6.97 11.82
C LEU A 174 -1.50 -8.02 11.47
N TYR A 175 -1.10 -9.06 10.74
CA TYR A 175 -1.99 -10.19 10.42
C TYR A 175 -2.29 -11.03 11.66
N GLU A 176 -1.31 -11.24 12.55
CA GLU A 176 -1.49 -11.96 13.81
C GLU A 176 -2.46 -11.23 14.75
N ALA A 177 -2.43 -9.90 14.75
CA ALA A 177 -3.33 -9.07 15.55
C ALA A 177 -4.74 -8.95 14.95
N ASP A 178 -4.96 -9.33 13.69
CA ASP A 178 -6.26 -9.26 13.04
C ASP A 178 -7.10 -10.51 13.37
N PRO A 179 -8.21 -10.38 14.12
CA PRO A 179 -9.03 -11.52 14.53
C PRO A 179 -9.75 -12.20 13.36
N ASP A 180 -9.89 -11.53 12.22
CA ASP A 180 -10.53 -12.08 11.03
C ASP A 180 -9.54 -12.87 10.16
N THR A 181 -8.23 -12.71 10.36
CA THR A 181 -7.21 -13.43 9.59
C THR A 181 -6.79 -14.73 10.29
N HIS A 182 -7.12 -15.87 9.67
CA HIS A 182 -6.84 -17.21 10.21
C HIS A 182 -5.63 -17.90 9.56
N ALA A 183 -5.22 -17.43 8.40
CA ALA A 183 -4.06 -17.94 7.67
C ALA A 183 -3.47 -16.83 6.80
N VAL A 184 -2.18 -16.91 6.48
CA VAL A 184 -1.51 -15.97 5.59
C VAL A 184 -0.86 -16.72 4.44
N VAL A 185 -1.10 -16.26 3.22
CA VAL A 185 -0.43 -16.72 2.00
C VAL A 185 0.61 -15.70 1.59
N ILE A 186 1.83 -16.16 1.35
CA ILE A 186 2.95 -15.33 0.90
C ILE A 186 3.29 -15.68 -0.54
N ILE A 187 3.33 -14.65 -1.38
CA ILE A 187 3.70 -14.77 -2.79
C ILE A 187 5.03 -14.05 -2.97
N GLY A 188 6.11 -14.82 -2.90
CA GLY A 188 7.47 -14.33 -3.06
C GLY A 188 7.91 -14.20 -4.51
N GLU A 189 9.15 -13.79 -4.69
CA GLU A 189 9.85 -13.76 -5.97
C GLU A 189 11.28 -14.30 -5.80
N LEU A 190 11.85 -14.74 -6.91
CA LEU A 190 13.25 -15.19 -6.92
C LEU A 190 14.19 -14.05 -6.50
N GLY A 191 15.04 -14.35 -5.55
CA GLY A 191 16.08 -13.45 -5.04
C GLY A 191 15.67 -12.67 -3.79
N GLY A 192 16.67 -12.41 -2.95
CA GLY A 192 16.50 -11.82 -1.63
C GLY A 192 16.26 -12.88 -0.54
N THR A 193 15.86 -12.44 0.63
CA THR A 193 15.74 -13.25 1.87
C THR A 193 14.42 -12.98 2.60
N MET A 194 13.44 -12.37 1.92
CA MET A 194 12.20 -11.94 2.60
C MET A 194 11.35 -13.10 3.06
N GLU A 195 11.35 -14.20 2.32
CA GLU A 195 10.61 -15.42 2.62
C GLU A 195 11.26 -16.19 3.77
N GLU A 196 12.60 -16.26 3.78
CA GLU A 196 13.36 -16.86 4.87
C GLU A 196 13.19 -16.04 6.17
N GLU A 197 13.21 -14.72 6.10
CA GLU A 197 12.98 -13.84 7.26
C GLU A 197 11.60 -14.06 7.89
N VAL A 198 10.58 -14.35 7.08
CA VAL A 198 9.26 -14.72 7.59
C VAL A 198 9.31 -16.07 8.31
N ALA A 199 9.97 -17.06 7.71
CA ALA A 199 10.09 -18.39 8.33
C ALA A 199 10.86 -18.34 9.67
N GLU A 200 11.83 -17.44 9.80
CA GLU A 200 12.56 -17.20 11.07
C GLU A 200 11.74 -16.45 12.11
N ALA A 201 10.76 -15.62 11.67
CA ALA A 201 9.91 -14.81 12.55
C ALA A 201 8.68 -15.56 13.08
N MET A 202 8.34 -16.73 12.51
CA MET A 202 7.24 -17.61 12.91
C MET A 202 7.66 -18.58 14.00
#